data_c0b1d824b7c6e1867cda922f9bed3e8c
#
_entry.id   c0b1d824b7c6e1867cda922f9bed3e8c
#
_cell.length_a   1.000
_cell.length_b   1.000
_cell.length_c   1.000
_cell.angle_alpha   90.00
_cell.angle_beta   90.00
_cell.angle_gamma   90.00
#
_symmetry.space_group_name_H-M   'P 1'
#
loop_
_entity.id
_entity.type
_entity.pdbx_description
1 polymer ?
#
loop_
_entity_poly.entity_id
_entity_poly.type
_entity_poly.pdbx_seq_one_letter_code
_entity_poly.pdbx_strand_id
1 'polypeptide(L)'
;MASTREWFETVEEARRRAKRHLPKPVYMALVAGTEKGVTLQDNVTAFSELRFTPPHIADLPATRDLATSVLGLQIALPVIASPTGVQAVHPEGEVGVARGTAEAGTAMGLSSFGSMPVEAVASVNPKLFFQSYWSGTPDQIIQRTERARQAGAKALIVTLDWSFSNGRDWGSPAIPEKMDLRTLLRLAPEGILKLGYVREWLQHGGLPDLTVPNMAAPGEPAPTFFGVYGEWMQTPPPSWDDIAWLREQWGGPFMVKGVMRPDDARRAVDIGATAISVSNHGGNNLDGTPASIRALPGVADAVGGQIEVLLDGGIRRGSDVVKAVALGARAVMIGRAYLWGLAANGSAGVKNVFEVLRGGIDSTLLALGRSSISELSPDDVIVPDEFSRGLHK
;
A
#
# COMPACT_ATOMS: atom_id res chain seq x y z
N MET A 1 15.78 -18.21 20.27
CA MET A 1 15.96 -18.23 18.81
C MET A 1 14.60 -18.57 18.22
N ALA A 2 13.98 -17.65 17.46
CA ALA A 2 12.77 -17.98 16.70
C ALA A 2 13.09 -19.15 15.76
N SER A 3 12.17 -20.08 15.59
CA SER A 3 12.40 -21.23 14.73
C SER A 3 12.67 -20.73 13.31
N THR A 4 13.59 -21.35 12.57
CA THR A 4 13.91 -21.03 11.17
C THR A 4 12.69 -21.10 10.24
N ARG A 5 11.54 -21.56 10.73
CA ARG A 5 10.24 -21.56 10.02
C ARG A 5 9.46 -20.26 10.12
N GLU A 6 9.77 -19.37 11.06
CA GLU A 6 9.06 -18.11 11.31
C GLU A 6 9.63 -16.95 10.50
N TRP A 7 10.89 -17.01 10.09
CA TRP A 7 11.56 -15.97 9.32
C TRP A 7 11.66 -16.32 7.83
N PHE A 8 11.53 -15.29 7.00
CA PHE A 8 11.85 -15.36 5.57
C PHE A 8 12.87 -14.28 5.23
N GLU A 9 13.77 -14.61 4.27
CA GLU A 9 14.86 -13.73 3.87
C GLU A 9 14.48 -12.77 2.75
N THR A 10 13.38 -13.04 2.04
CA THR A 10 12.92 -12.23 0.91
C THR A 10 11.41 -12.09 0.89
N VAL A 11 10.92 -10.99 0.31
CA VAL A 11 9.48 -10.78 0.07
C VAL A 11 8.89 -11.88 -0.83
N GLU A 12 9.68 -12.44 -1.75
CA GLU A 12 9.23 -13.54 -2.61
C GLU A 12 9.01 -14.85 -1.82
N GLU A 13 9.83 -15.09 -0.80
CA GLU A 13 9.60 -16.22 0.09
C GLU A 13 8.30 -16.02 0.90
N ALA A 14 8.04 -14.82 1.40
CA ALA A 14 6.77 -14.50 2.04
C ALA A 14 5.59 -14.77 1.10
N ARG A 15 5.69 -14.39 -0.19
CA ARG A 15 4.68 -14.67 -1.21
C ARG A 15 4.44 -16.17 -1.39
N ARG A 16 5.52 -16.97 -1.47
CA ARG A 16 5.42 -18.43 -1.60
C ARG A 16 4.76 -19.08 -0.38
N ARG A 17 5.08 -18.61 0.84
CA ARG A 17 4.45 -19.07 2.08
C ARG A 17 2.97 -18.67 2.12
N ALA A 18 2.62 -17.44 1.82
CA ALA A 18 1.24 -16.97 1.71
C ALA A 18 0.42 -17.83 0.73
N LYS A 19 0.97 -18.11 -0.46
CA LYS A 19 0.33 -18.98 -1.46
C LYS A 19 0.06 -20.39 -0.94
N ARG A 20 0.96 -20.94 -0.12
CA ARG A 20 0.77 -22.27 0.48
C ARG A 20 -0.25 -22.26 1.61
N HIS A 21 -0.30 -21.18 2.37
CA HIS A 21 -1.17 -21.04 3.54
C HIS A 21 -2.61 -20.69 3.17
N LEU A 22 -2.80 -19.70 2.32
CA LEU A 22 -4.12 -19.15 1.97
C LEU A 22 -4.95 -20.11 1.09
N PRO A 23 -6.29 -20.14 1.27
CA PRO A 23 -7.21 -20.68 0.26
C PRO A 23 -7.03 -19.97 -1.08
N LYS A 24 -7.24 -20.72 -2.19
CA LYS A 24 -7.03 -20.20 -3.54
C LYS A 24 -7.81 -18.91 -3.82
N PRO A 25 -9.11 -18.75 -3.44
CA PRO A 25 -9.83 -17.49 -3.67
C PRO A 25 -9.21 -16.30 -2.95
N VAL A 26 -8.75 -16.47 -1.70
CA VAL A 26 -8.10 -15.40 -0.91
C VAL A 26 -6.77 -15.02 -1.55
N TYR A 27 -5.94 -15.99 -1.89
CA TYR A 27 -4.66 -15.72 -2.57
C TYR A 27 -4.86 -15.01 -3.91
N MET A 28 -5.83 -15.43 -4.72
CA MET A 28 -6.14 -14.81 -6.00
C MET A 28 -6.66 -13.36 -5.85
N ALA A 29 -7.38 -13.07 -4.76
CA ALA A 29 -7.76 -11.70 -4.42
C ALA A 29 -6.52 -10.84 -4.14
N LEU A 30 -5.53 -11.37 -3.39
CA LEU A 30 -4.27 -10.67 -3.11
C LEU A 30 -3.39 -10.46 -4.34
N VAL A 31 -3.35 -11.41 -5.27
CA VAL A 31 -2.59 -11.23 -6.52
C VAL A 31 -3.10 -10.00 -7.25
N ALA A 32 -4.41 -9.82 -7.25
CA ALA A 32 -5.07 -8.67 -7.87
C ALA A 32 -4.67 -8.49 -9.36
N GLY A 33 -4.65 -7.27 -9.89
CA GLY A 33 -4.40 -7.00 -11.31
C GLY A 33 -5.68 -7.08 -12.14
N THR A 34 -5.58 -6.74 -13.40
CA THR A 34 -6.71 -6.68 -14.34
C THR A 34 -6.28 -7.16 -15.73
N GLU A 35 -7.21 -7.60 -16.54
CA GLU A 35 -7.04 -8.08 -17.91
C GLU A 35 -5.85 -9.07 -18.05
N LYS A 36 -4.84 -8.73 -18.85
CA LYS A 36 -3.63 -9.54 -19.09
C LYS A 36 -2.58 -9.38 -17.98
N GLY A 37 -2.69 -8.36 -17.14
CA GLY A 37 -1.73 -8.06 -16.09
C GLY A 37 -0.43 -7.44 -16.60
N VAL A 38 -0.48 -6.72 -17.72
CA VAL A 38 0.69 -6.03 -18.30
C VAL A 38 1.24 -5.01 -17.32
N THR A 39 0.38 -4.14 -16.76
CA THR A 39 0.77 -3.14 -15.76
C THR A 39 1.24 -3.82 -14.46
N LEU A 40 0.56 -4.89 -14.04
CA LEU A 40 0.95 -5.66 -12.87
C LEU A 40 2.39 -6.19 -12.99
N GLN A 41 2.75 -6.71 -14.15
CA GLN A 41 4.08 -7.22 -14.43
C GLN A 41 5.10 -6.10 -14.61
N ASP A 42 4.76 -5.03 -15.34
CA ASP A 42 5.65 -3.89 -15.55
C ASP A 42 6.03 -3.20 -14.25
N ASN A 43 5.10 -3.07 -13.30
CA ASN A 43 5.39 -2.54 -11.97
C ASN A 43 6.59 -3.24 -11.27
N VAL A 44 6.79 -4.53 -11.52
CA VAL A 44 7.90 -5.28 -10.92
C VAL A 44 9.14 -5.27 -11.82
N THR A 45 8.95 -5.44 -13.13
CA THR A 45 10.08 -5.57 -14.07
C THR A 45 10.78 -4.27 -14.35
N ALA A 46 10.08 -3.13 -14.33
CA ALA A 46 10.66 -1.81 -14.55
C ALA A 46 11.82 -1.48 -13.58
N PHE A 47 11.74 -1.93 -12.32
CA PHE A 47 12.86 -1.78 -11.39
C PHE A 47 14.13 -2.51 -11.84
N SER A 48 14.02 -3.58 -12.62
CA SER A 48 15.17 -4.34 -13.13
C SER A 48 15.88 -3.66 -14.30
N GLU A 49 15.22 -2.72 -14.96
CA GLU A 49 15.82 -1.91 -16.06
C GLU A 49 16.72 -0.81 -15.51
N LEU A 50 16.40 -0.31 -14.30
CA LEU A 50 17.23 0.67 -13.60
C LEU A 50 18.49 0.01 -13.04
N ARG A 51 19.63 0.65 -13.21
CA ARG A 51 20.93 0.17 -12.69
C ARG A 51 21.51 1.21 -11.75
N PHE A 52 22.27 0.76 -10.79
CA PHE A 52 23.07 1.67 -9.95
C PHE A 52 24.33 2.13 -10.68
N THR A 53 24.77 3.35 -10.43
CA THR A 53 26.09 3.82 -10.84
C THR A 53 27.17 3.03 -10.11
N PRO A 54 28.39 2.93 -10.67
CA PRO A 54 29.49 2.31 -9.95
C PRO A 54 29.71 2.93 -8.57
N PRO A 55 29.96 2.11 -7.54
CA PRO A 55 30.02 2.58 -6.16
C PRO A 55 31.21 3.53 -5.93
N HIS A 56 31.00 4.51 -5.03
CA HIS A 56 32.09 5.31 -4.50
C HIS A 56 32.83 4.54 -3.39
N ILE A 57 34.15 4.69 -3.36
CA ILE A 57 34.95 4.24 -2.21
C ILE A 57 34.92 5.38 -1.19
N ALA A 58 34.28 5.15 -0.05
CA ALA A 58 34.11 6.16 0.99
C ALA A 58 34.27 5.54 2.38
N ASP A 59 34.71 6.35 3.32
CA ASP A 59 34.67 6.01 4.74
C ASP A 59 33.24 6.13 5.25
N LEU A 60 32.61 5.00 5.52
CA LEU A 60 31.23 4.95 5.95
C LEU A 60 31.10 4.62 7.44
N PRO A 61 30.09 5.18 8.13
CA PRO A 61 29.79 4.79 9.49
C PRO A 61 29.35 3.32 9.55
N ALA A 62 29.49 2.70 10.71
CA ALA A 62 29.09 1.30 10.93
C ALA A 62 27.59 1.08 10.63
N THR A 63 26.76 2.10 10.81
CA THR A 63 25.32 2.10 10.50
C THR A 63 24.99 3.29 9.62
N ARG A 64 24.12 3.08 8.60
CA ARG A 64 23.61 4.13 7.71
C ARG A 64 22.31 4.69 8.29
N ASP A 65 22.04 5.98 8.04
CA ASP A 65 20.80 6.60 8.46
C ASP A 65 19.70 6.39 7.41
N LEU A 66 18.65 5.65 7.79
CA LEU A 66 17.51 5.34 6.96
C LEU A 66 16.27 6.19 7.32
N ALA A 67 16.36 7.01 8.37
CA ALA A 67 15.22 7.77 8.86
C ALA A 67 14.81 8.88 7.89
N THR A 68 13.52 9.13 7.82
CA THR A 68 12.93 10.24 7.05
C THR A 68 11.64 10.72 7.70
N SER A 69 11.06 11.78 7.16
CA SER A 69 9.73 12.25 7.57
C SER A 69 8.75 12.16 6.40
N VAL A 70 7.50 11.79 6.70
CA VAL A 70 6.40 11.77 5.72
C VAL A 70 5.16 12.37 6.37
N LEU A 71 4.56 13.37 5.72
CA LEU A 71 3.37 14.07 6.22
C LEU A 71 3.53 14.56 7.68
N GLY A 72 4.73 15.04 8.01
CA GLY A 72 5.08 15.52 9.34
C GLY A 72 5.44 14.43 10.37
N LEU A 73 5.38 13.16 10.03
CA LEU A 73 5.73 12.06 10.94
C LEU A 73 7.14 11.52 10.66
N GLN A 74 7.95 11.41 11.72
CA GLN A 74 9.25 10.73 11.65
C GLN A 74 9.05 9.22 11.56
N ILE A 75 9.70 8.60 10.58
CA ILE A 75 9.72 7.15 10.36
C ILE A 75 11.15 6.64 10.25
N ALA A 76 11.39 5.43 10.75
CA ALA A 76 12.72 4.85 10.88
C ALA A 76 13.31 4.31 9.55
N LEU A 77 12.50 4.25 8.49
CA LEU A 77 12.92 3.85 7.15
C LEU A 77 11.89 4.40 6.14
N PRO A 78 12.28 4.68 4.87
CA PRO A 78 11.41 5.30 3.88
C PRO A 78 10.41 4.31 3.25
N VAL A 79 9.75 3.50 4.08
CA VAL A 79 8.77 2.49 3.65
C VAL A 79 7.56 2.55 4.57
N ILE A 80 6.37 2.63 4.00
CA ILE A 80 5.08 2.71 4.70
C ILE A 80 4.17 1.58 4.21
N ALA A 81 3.31 1.02 5.08
CA ALA A 81 2.26 0.13 4.62
C ALA A 81 1.19 0.91 3.86
N SER A 82 0.98 0.57 2.59
CA SER A 82 -0.07 1.17 1.74
C SER A 82 -1.45 0.83 2.26
N PRO A 83 -2.45 1.72 2.13
CA PRO A 83 -3.82 1.39 2.50
C PRO A 83 -4.37 0.28 1.60
N THR A 84 -4.74 -0.84 2.22
CA THR A 84 -5.41 -1.97 1.56
C THR A 84 -6.40 -2.60 2.52
N GLY A 85 -7.46 -3.20 2.00
CA GLY A 85 -8.33 -4.06 2.81
C GLY A 85 -7.67 -5.43 2.99
N VAL A 86 -7.73 -5.98 4.19
CA VAL A 86 -7.12 -7.28 4.53
C VAL A 86 -8.15 -8.40 4.66
N GLN A 87 -9.42 -8.07 4.92
CA GLN A 87 -10.54 -9.00 5.09
C GLN A 87 -10.12 -10.43 5.54
N ALA A 88 -10.20 -11.39 4.62
CA ALA A 88 -9.95 -12.79 4.90
C ALA A 88 -8.46 -13.22 4.88
N VAL A 89 -7.50 -12.29 4.89
CA VAL A 89 -6.07 -12.65 4.75
C VAL A 89 -5.54 -13.32 6.02
N HIS A 90 -5.82 -12.71 7.18
CA HIS A 90 -5.35 -13.17 8.46
C HIS A 90 -6.26 -12.64 9.58
N PRO A 91 -6.54 -13.41 10.66
CA PRO A 91 -7.44 -12.95 11.72
C PRO A 91 -6.93 -11.73 12.50
N GLU A 92 -5.63 -11.47 12.56
CA GLU A 92 -5.12 -10.22 13.13
C GLU A 92 -5.49 -8.97 12.31
N GLY A 93 -5.88 -9.10 11.05
CA GLY A 93 -6.35 -8.01 10.21
C GLY A 93 -5.39 -6.81 10.15
N GLU A 94 -5.97 -5.62 10.00
CA GLU A 94 -5.21 -4.36 9.98
C GLU A 94 -4.57 -4.02 11.34
N VAL A 95 -5.06 -4.57 12.44
CA VAL A 95 -4.43 -4.46 13.76
C VAL A 95 -3.08 -5.17 13.78
N GLY A 96 -2.98 -6.35 13.14
CA GLY A 96 -1.71 -7.05 12.93
C GLY A 96 -0.74 -6.26 12.06
N VAL A 97 -1.23 -5.60 11.01
CA VAL A 97 -0.42 -4.68 10.19
C VAL A 97 0.08 -3.49 11.02
N ALA A 98 -0.81 -2.89 11.83
CA ALA A 98 -0.47 -1.77 12.72
C ALA A 98 0.65 -2.17 13.70
N ARG A 99 0.55 -3.36 14.31
CA ARG A 99 1.58 -3.86 15.23
C ARG A 99 2.92 -4.06 14.52
N GLY A 100 2.93 -4.75 13.39
CA GLY A 100 4.16 -5.00 12.63
C GLY A 100 4.84 -3.72 12.14
N THR A 101 4.07 -2.72 11.69
CA THR A 101 4.60 -1.41 11.26
C THR A 101 5.07 -0.55 12.42
N ALA A 102 4.34 -0.56 13.56
CA ALA A 102 4.77 0.13 14.77
C ALA A 102 6.10 -0.41 15.29
N GLU A 103 6.26 -1.74 15.35
CA GLU A 103 7.51 -2.39 15.76
C GLU A 103 8.66 -2.13 14.77
N ALA A 104 8.37 -1.95 13.49
CA ALA A 104 9.35 -1.52 12.49
C ALA A 104 9.64 0.00 12.55
N GLY A 105 8.94 0.76 13.38
CA GLY A 105 9.14 2.20 13.57
C GLY A 105 8.56 3.06 12.44
N THR A 106 7.63 2.54 11.64
CA THR A 106 7.07 3.24 10.49
C THR A 106 5.57 3.46 10.56
N ALA A 107 5.04 4.20 9.58
CA ALA A 107 3.63 4.52 9.45
C ALA A 107 2.86 3.47 8.64
N MET A 108 1.54 3.48 8.76
CA MET A 108 0.64 2.74 7.87
C MET A 108 -0.51 3.61 7.39
N GLY A 109 -0.98 3.33 6.18
CA GLY A 109 -2.28 3.76 5.69
C GLY A 109 -3.35 2.71 6.02
N LEU A 110 -4.48 3.15 6.57
CA LEU A 110 -5.68 2.33 6.73
C LEU A 110 -6.69 2.69 5.65
N SER A 111 -7.15 1.70 4.91
CA SER A 111 -8.21 1.90 3.92
C SER A 111 -9.58 2.10 4.58
N SER A 112 -10.40 2.98 4.02
CA SER A 112 -11.83 3.05 4.37
C SER A 112 -12.55 1.72 4.13
N PHE A 113 -12.03 0.88 3.23
CA PHE A 113 -12.49 -0.51 3.00
C PHE A 113 -11.76 -1.54 3.87
N GLY A 114 -11.03 -1.11 4.91
CA GLY A 114 -10.42 -2.00 5.88
C GLY A 114 -11.45 -2.79 6.69
N SER A 115 -11.10 -4.00 7.10
CA SER A 115 -11.96 -4.90 7.88
C SER A 115 -11.95 -4.63 9.38
N MET A 116 -11.03 -3.80 9.85
CA MET A 116 -10.93 -3.42 11.26
C MET A 116 -11.27 -1.94 11.48
N PRO A 117 -11.96 -1.60 12.60
CA PRO A 117 -12.28 -0.21 12.93
C PRO A 117 -11.03 0.66 13.09
N VAL A 118 -11.10 1.90 12.61
CA VAL A 118 -9.99 2.85 12.69
C VAL A 118 -9.48 3.08 14.11
N GLU A 119 -10.37 3.04 15.09
CA GLU A 119 -10.06 3.20 16.51
C GLU A 119 -9.14 2.08 17.02
N ALA A 120 -9.45 0.83 16.64
CA ALA A 120 -8.64 -0.32 17.01
C ALA A 120 -7.25 -0.28 16.39
N VAL A 121 -7.16 0.14 15.13
CA VAL A 121 -5.88 0.26 14.41
C VAL A 121 -5.02 1.40 14.96
N ALA A 122 -5.62 2.58 15.18
CA ALA A 122 -4.96 3.76 15.73
C ALA A 122 -4.41 3.55 17.14
N SER A 123 -5.09 2.75 17.96
CA SER A 123 -4.62 2.41 19.31
C SER A 123 -3.31 1.61 19.32
N VAL A 124 -2.98 0.92 18.23
CA VAL A 124 -1.78 0.09 18.10
C VAL A 124 -0.64 0.82 17.39
N ASN A 125 -0.94 1.58 16.33
CA ASN A 125 0.06 2.41 15.65
C ASN A 125 -0.42 3.86 15.53
N PRO A 126 0.09 4.79 16.36
CA PRO A 126 -0.30 6.20 16.30
C PRO A 126 0.23 6.94 15.05
N LYS A 127 1.12 6.33 14.27
CA LYS A 127 1.57 6.83 12.96
C LYS A 127 0.62 6.32 11.87
N LEU A 128 -0.65 6.66 11.99
CA LEU A 128 -1.72 6.22 11.10
C LEU A 128 -2.14 7.31 10.13
N PHE A 129 -2.22 6.97 8.85
CA PHE A 129 -2.88 7.74 7.79
C PHE A 129 -4.20 7.06 7.46
N PHE A 130 -5.28 7.82 7.29
CA PHE A 130 -6.56 7.26 6.88
C PHE A 130 -6.77 7.50 5.38
N GLN A 131 -7.13 6.44 4.65
CA GLN A 131 -7.44 6.55 3.22
C GLN A 131 -8.94 6.49 3.01
N SER A 132 -9.47 7.46 2.28
CA SER A 132 -10.85 7.50 1.83
C SER A 132 -10.93 7.40 0.31
N TYR A 133 -11.86 6.57 -0.15
CA TYR A 133 -12.38 6.68 -1.50
C TYR A 133 -13.45 7.78 -1.55
N TRP A 134 -13.63 8.38 -2.72
CA TRP A 134 -14.76 9.23 -3.01
C TRP A 134 -15.99 8.35 -3.26
N SER A 135 -16.77 8.10 -2.22
CA SER A 135 -17.90 7.19 -2.23
C SER A 135 -18.98 7.68 -1.29
N GLY A 136 -20.23 7.65 -1.74
CA GLY A 136 -21.37 8.18 -1.01
C GLY A 136 -21.52 9.70 -1.13
N THR A 137 -22.34 10.28 -0.24
CA THR A 137 -22.60 11.72 -0.20
C THR A 137 -21.44 12.50 0.46
N PRO A 138 -21.35 13.82 0.22
CA PRO A 138 -20.38 14.68 0.92
C PRO A 138 -20.47 14.55 2.45
N ASP A 139 -21.67 14.49 3.02
CA ASP A 139 -21.87 14.33 4.47
C ASP A 139 -21.29 13.00 4.99
N GLN A 140 -21.49 11.90 4.25
CA GLN A 140 -20.92 10.59 4.60
C GLN A 140 -19.39 10.61 4.52
N ILE A 141 -18.82 11.31 3.55
CA ILE A 141 -17.35 11.47 3.43
C ILE A 141 -16.82 12.25 4.63
N ILE A 142 -17.46 13.36 5.01
CA ILE A 142 -17.05 14.16 6.17
C ILE A 142 -17.18 13.35 7.46
N GLN A 143 -18.29 12.69 7.70
CA GLN A 143 -18.48 11.86 8.90
C GLN A 143 -17.37 10.81 9.05
N ARG A 144 -17.03 10.12 7.96
CA ARG A 144 -16.00 9.09 7.91
C ARG A 144 -14.60 9.66 8.18
N THR A 145 -14.26 10.79 7.56
CA THR A 145 -12.94 11.42 7.75
C THR A 145 -12.83 12.06 9.13
N GLU A 146 -13.90 12.64 9.66
CA GLU A 146 -13.94 13.18 11.02
C GLU A 146 -13.78 12.07 12.07
N ARG A 147 -14.46 10.93 11.91
CA ARG A 147 -14.27 9.74 12.75
C ARG A 147 -12.81 9.30 12.77
N ALA A 148 -12.16 9.26 11.59
CA ALA A 148 -10.75 8.90 11.49
C ALA A 148 -9.84 9.92 12.19
N ARG A 149 -10.14 11.22 12.09
CA ARG A 149 -9.42 12.29 12.79
C ARG A 149 -9.56 12.16 14.31
N GLN A 150 -10.78 11.92 14.79
CA GLN A 150 -11.05 11.70 16.23
C GLN A 150 -10.34 10.45 16.76
N ALA A 151 -10.24 9.40 15.96
CA ALA A 151 -9.45 8.20 16.29
C ALA A 151 -7.92 8.46 16.30
N GLY A 152 -7.46 9.61 15.82
CA GLY A 152 -6.05 10.02 15.86
C GLY A 152 -5.28 9.86 14.57
N ALA A 153 -5.96 9.65 13.42
CA ALA A 153 -5.30 9.66 12.11
C ALA A 153 -4.57 10.99 11.87
N LYS A 154 -3.33 10.93 11.39
CA LYS A 154 -2.43 12.10 11.24
C LYS A 154 -2.52 12.76 9.89
N ALA A 155 -2.97 12.04 8.87
CA ALA A 155 -3.17 12.53 7.53
C ALA A 155 -4.36 11.85 6.87
N LEU A 156 -4.96 12.54 5.90
CA LEU A 156 -5.96 11.95 5.00
C LEU A 156 -5.31 11.65 3.65
N ILE A 157 -5.56 10.44 3.14
CA ILE A 157 -5.19 10.02 1.79
C ILE A 157 -6.48 9.91 0.99
N VAL A 158 -6.60 10.64 -0.12
CA VAL A 158 -7.70 10.48 -1.06
C VAL A 158 -7.20 9.74 -2.29
N THR A 159 -7.87 8.64 -2.62
CA THR A 159 -7.51 7.81 -3.77
C THR A 159 -8.38 8.17 -4.96
N LEU A 160 -7.75 8.62 -6.04
CA LEU A 160 -8.41 9.14 -7.24
C LEU A 160 -8.30 8.21 -8.45
N ASP A 161 -7.37 7.25 -8.43
CA ASP A 161 -7.31 6.24 -9.47
C ASP A 161 -8.56 5.34 -9.35
N TRP A 162 -9.43 5.46 -10.37
CA TRP A 162 -10.71 4.78 -10.40
C TRP A 162 -10.52 3.29 -10.61
N SER A 163 -11.22 2.46 -9.85
CA SER A 163 -11.16 1.01 -10.01
C SER A 163 -12.09 0.57 -11.13
N PHE A 164 -11.55 -0.17 -12.08
CA PHE A 164 -12.33 -0.79 -13.15
C PHE A 164 -12.59 -2.26 -12.81
N SER A 165 -13.84 -2.69 -13.01
CA SER A 165 -14.23 -4.08 -12.81
C SER A 165 -14.00 -4.90 -14.08
N ASN A 166 -12.77 -4.96 -14.56
CA ASN A 166 -12.42 -5.78 -15.71
C ASN A 166 -12.09 -7.22 -15.28
N GLY A 167 -12.42 -8.18 -16.14
CA GLY A 167 -12.04 -9.57 -15.97
C GLY A 167 -10.52 -9.73 -15.95
N ARG A 168 -10.06 -10.91 -15.51
CA ARG A 168 -8.64 -11.28 -15.47
C ARG A 168 -8.44 -12.55 -16.28
N ASP A 169 -7.44 -12.60 -17.15
CA ASP A 169 -7.16 -13.75 -17.97
C ASP A 169 -6.82 -15.01 -17.15
N TRP A 170 -6.32 -14.85 -15.93
CA TRP A 170 -6.08 -15.95 -14.97
C TRP A 170 -7.27 -16.26 -14.03
N GLY A 171 -8.42 -15.62 -14.26
CA GLY A 171 -9.65 -15.79 -13.50
C GLY A 171 -9.75 -14.89 -12.27
N SER A 172 -10.97 -14.38 -12.04
CA SER A 172 -11.29 -13.63 -10.84
C SER A 172 -11.69 -14.59 -9.70
N PRO A 173 -11.33 -14.28 -8.45
CA PRO A 173 -11.74 -15.11 -7.33
C PRO A 173 -13.25 -15.01 -7.12
N ALA A 174 -13.88 -16.17 -6.83
CA ALA A 174 -15.26 -16.19 -6.38
C ALA A 174 -15.32 -15.82 -4.89
N ILE A 175 -15.39 -14.51 -4.60
CA ILE A 175 -15.49 -14.02 -3.22
C ILE A 175 -16.99 -14.02 -2.85
N PRO A 176 -17.37 -14.63 -1.71
CA PRO A 176 -18.77 -14.64 -1.26
C PRO A 176 -19.16 -13.28 -0.69
N GLU A 177 -20.41 -12.93 -0.77
CA GLU A 177 -20.96 -11.73 -0.13
C GLU A 177 -21.05 -11.87 1.39
N LYS A 178 -21.40 -13.09 1.85
CA LYS A 178 -21.54 -13.45 3.28
C LYS A 178 -20.99 -14.85 3.54
N MET A 179 -20.50 -15.05 4.74
CA MET A 179 -20.03 -16.35 5.22
C MET A 179 -21.19 -17.14 5.86
N ASP A 180 -22.25 -17.43 5.08
CA ASP A 180 -23.37 -18.26 5.49
C ASP A 180 -23.07 -19.76 5.34
N LEU A 181 -23.99 -20.63 5.82
CA LEU A 181 -23.82 -22.08 5.78
C LEU A 181 -23.62 -22.61 4.34
N ARG A 182 -24.31 -22.04 3.36
CA ARG A 182 -24.22 -22.43 1.95
C ARG A 182 -22.81 -22.10 1.40
N THR A 183 -22.31 -20.92 1.74
CA THR A 183 -20.96 -20.49 1.41
C THR A 183 -19.92 -21.38 2.06
N LEU A 184 -20.08 -21.72 3.35
CA LEU A 184 -19.18 -22.61 4.07
C LEU A 184 -19.13 -24.00 3.43
N LEU A 185 -20.28 -24.58 3.06
CA LEU A 185 -20.33 -25.86 2.36
C LEU A 185 -19.64 -25.80 0.99
N ARG A 186 -19.81 -24.70 0.26
CA ARG A 186 -19.14 -24.49 -1.05
C ARG A 186 -17.61 -24.35 -0.90
N LEU A 187 -17.15 -23.71 0.15
CA LEU A 187 -15.72 -23.49 0.41
C LEU A 187 -15.06 -24.64 1.20
N ALA A 188 -15.85 -25.59 1.73
CA ALA A 188 -15.34 -26.69 2.54
C ALA A 188 -14.21 -27.50 1.88
N PRO A 189 -14.23 -27.82 0.57
CA PRO A 189 -13.11 -28.51 -0.07
C PRO A 189 -11.80 -27.74 0.01
N GLU A 190 -11.84 -26.42 -0.20
CA GLU A 190 -10.67 -25.54 -0.05
C GLU A 190 -10.21 -25.44 1.40
N GLY A 191 -11.16 -25.36 2.35
CA GLY A 191 -10.89 -25.31 3.79
C GLY A 191 -10.19 -26.59 4.29
N ILE A 192 -10.61 -27.77 3.83
CA ILE A 192 -9.97 -29.04 4.15
C ILE A 192 -8.51 -29.09 3.67
N LEU A 193 -8.22 -28.51 2.52
CA LEU A 193 -6.86 -28.41 2.00
C LEU A 193 -5.99 -27.38 2.75
N LYS A 194 -6.62 -26.49 3.53
CA LYS A 194 -5.98 -25.36 4.23
C LYS A 194 -6.30 -25.35 5.74
N LEU A 195 -6.17 -26.52 6.37
CA LEU A 195 -6.48 -26.70 7.80
C LEU A 195 -5.76 -25.73 8.72
N GLY A 196 -4.52 -25.35 8.41
CA GLY A 196 -3.77 -24.34 9.16
C GLY A 196 -4.47 -22.98 9.18
N TYR A 197 -4.91 -22.53 8.02
CA TYR A 197 -5.68 -21.28 7.86
C TYR A 197 -7.01 -21.33 8.62
N VAL A 198 -7.77 -22.40 8.45
CA VAL A 198 -9.07 -22.57 9.14
C VAL A 198 -8.88 -22.60 10.66
N ARG A 199 -7.89 -23.36 11.15
CA ARG A 199 -7.57 -23.44 12.58
C ARG A 199 -7.21 -22.08 13.16
N GLU A 200 -6.42 -21.30 12.46
CA GLU A 200 -5.99 -19.97 12.87
C GLU A 200 -7.19 -19.02 13.06
N TRP A 201 -8.14 -18.99 12.10
CA TRP A 201 -9.38 -18.23 12.23
C TRP A 201 -10.23 -18.69 13.41
N LEU A 202 -10.41 -20.00 13.60
CA LEU A 202 -11.19 -20.54 14.71
C LEU A 202 -10.55 -20.21 16.07
N GLN A 203 -9.21 -20.17 16.16
CA GLN A 203 -8.50 -19.81 17.39
C GLN A 203 -8.65 -18.32 17.74
N HIS A 204 -8.93 -17.46 16.77
CA HIS A 204 -9.14 -16.02 16.96
C HIS A 204 -10.63 -15.62 17.03
N GLY A 205 -11.52 -16.58 17.21
CA GLY A 205 -12.92 -16.31 17.56
C GLY A 205 -13.91 -16.32 16.41
N GLY A 206 -13.56 -16.77 15.21
CA GLY A 206 -14.56 -16.89 14.17
C GLY A 206 -14.06 -17.14 12.76
N LEU A 207 -14.92 -16.88 11.79
CA LEU A 207 -14.65 -16.89 10.36
C LEU A 207 -14.34 -15.46 9.88
N PRO A 208 -13.73 -15.30 8.68
CA PRO A 208 -13.52 -13.98 8.11
C PRO A 208 -14.80 -13.16 8.05
N ASP A 209 -14.77 -11.96 8.63
CA ASP A 209 -15.81 -10.96 8.45
C ASP A 209 -15.52 -10.16 7.17
N LEU A 210 -16.48 -10.12 6.25
CA LEU A 210 -16.37 -9.41 4.97
C LEU A 210 -17.06 -8.03 5.04
N THR A 211 -17.18 -7.46 6.24
CA THR A 211 -17.69 -6.11 6.45
C THR A 211 -16.58 -5.05 6.36
N VAL A 212 -17.00 -3.79 6.25
CA VAL A 212 -16.11 -2.62 6.17
C VAL A 212 -16.55 -1.56 7.20
N PRO A 213 -16.16 -1.74 8.47
CA PRO A 213 -16.67 -0.92 9.59
C PRO A 213 -16.34 0.57 9.48
N ASN A 214 -15.32 0.94 8.71
CA ASN A 214 -14.94 2.34 8.49
C ASN A 214 -15.88 3.06 7.50
N MET A 215 -16.76 2.33 6.83
CA MET A 215 -17.80 2.87 5.93
C MET A 215 -19.16 2.96 6.59
N ALA A 216 -19.31 2.46 7.82
CA ALA A 216 -20.57 2.55 8.58
C ALA A 216 -20.87 4.00 8.98
N ALA A 217 -22.15 4.40 8.86
CA ALA A 217 -22.66 5.60 9.48
C ALA A 217 -22.66 5.45 11.03
N PRO A 218 -22.60 6.55 11.78
CA PRO A 218 -22.62 6.49 13.24
C PRO A 218 -23.87 5.75 13.76
N GLY A 219 -23.66 4.72 14.56
CA GLY A 219 -24.73 3.90 15.14
C GLY A 219 -25.28 2.79 14.24
N GLU A 220 -24.86 2.73 12.99
CA GLU A 220 -25.30 1.70 12.05
C GLU A 220 -24.33 0.50 12.05
N PRO A 221 -24.82 -0.71 11.73
CA PRO A 221 -23.98 -1.88 11.58
C PRO A 221 -23.03 -1.73 10.39
N ALA A 222 -21.85 -2.38 10.48
CA ALA A 222 -20.87 -2.34 9.41
C ALA A 222 -21.46 -2.93 8.11
N PRO A 223 -21.40 -2.21 6.99
CA PRO A 223 -21.90 -2.71 5.70
C PRO A 223 -20.96 -3.80 5.15
N THR A 224 -21.49 -4.62 4.22
CA THR A 224 -20.66 -5.60 3.52
C THR A 224 -19.74 -4.92 2.51
N PHE A 225 -18.56 -5.52 2.27
CA PHE A 225 -17.61 -5.03 1.28
C PHE A 225 -18.26 -4.83 -0.10
N PHE A 226 -19.06 -5.81 -0.57
CA PHE A 226 -19.70 -5.72 -1.90
C PHE A 226 -20.80 -4.68 -1.97
N GLY A 227 -21.55 -4.47 -0.88
CA GLY A 227 -22.56 -3.40 -0.83
C GLY A 227 -21.91 -2.04 -1.05
N VAL A 228 -20.85 -1.75 -0.29
CA VAL A 228 -20.12 -0.47 -0.41
C VAL A 228 -19.37 -0.36 -1.73
N TYR A 229 -18.79 -1.47 -2.22
CA TYR A 229 -18.12 -1.47 -3.51
C TYR A 229 -19.09 -1.13 -4.65
N GLY A 230 -20.33 -1.68 -4.62
CA GLY A 230 -21.38 -1.36 -5.58
C GLY A 230 -21.80 0.10 -5.52
N GLU A 231 -21.95 0.68 -4.33
CA GLU A 231 -22.23 2.12 -4.14
C GLU A 231 -21.10 2.99 -4.69
N TRP A 232 -19.85 2.65 -4.38
CA TRP A 232 -18.69 3.38 -4.88
C TRP A 232 -18.62 3.37 -6.42
N MET A 233 -18.88 2.24 -7.05
CA MET A 233 -18.90 2.13 -8.52
C MET A 233 -20.01 2.95 -9.19
N GLN A 234 -21.06 3.32 -8.45
CA GLN A 234 -22.14 4.20 -8.93
C GLN A 234 -21.90 5.67 -8.57
N THR A 235 -20.98 5.97 -7.66
CA THR A 235 -20.65 7.35 -7.27
C THR A 235 -19.83 8.00 -8.40
N PRO A 236 -20.25 9.18 -8.93
CA PRO A 236 -19.46 9.88 -9.93
C PRO A 236 -18.05 10.20 -9.43
N PRO A 237 -17.03 10.16 -10.30
CA PRO A 237 -15.70 10.60 -9.94
C PRO A 237 -15.70 12.06 -9.46
N PRO A 238 -14.90 12.41 -8.44
CA PRO A 238 -14.80 13.79 -7.97
C PRO A 238 -14.10 14.68 -9.00
N SER A 239 -14.50 15.95 -9.00
CA SER A 239 -13.75 17.01 -9.64
C SER A 239 -12.56 17.47 -8.74
N TRP A 240 -11.65 18.28 -9.28
CA TRP A 240 -10.60 18.88 -8.46
C TRP A 240 -11.14 19.88 -7.42
N ASP A 241 -12.29 20.51 -7.69
CA ASP A 241 -12.98 21.38 -6.72
C ASP A 241 -13.54 20.57 -5.53
N ASP A 242 -14.07 19.38 -5.79
CA ASP A 242 -14.51 18.46 -4.73
C ASP A 242 -13.35 18.02 -3.84
N ILE A 243 -12.19 17.77 -4.43
CA ILE A 243 -10.98 17.39 -3.67
C ILE A 243 -10.43 18.58 -2.89
N ALA A 244 -10.43 19.79 -3.46
CA ALA A 244 -10.07 21.02 -2.77
C ALA A 244 -10.98 21.25 -1.55
N TRP A 245 -12.29 21.10 -1.73
CA TRP A 245 -13.27 21.17 -0.65
C TRP A 245 -12.95 20.16 0.47
N LEU A 246 -12.72 18.88 0.13
CA LEU A 246 -12.42 17.86 1.13
C LEU A 246 -11.11 18.15 1.87
N ARG A 247 -10.10 18.66 1.16
CA ARG A 247 -8.83 19.08 1.76
C ARG A 247 -9.03 20.21 2.78
N GLU A 248 -9.89 21.18 2.48
CA GLU A 248 -10.25 22.26 3.41
C GLU A 248 -10.96 21.74 4.65
N GLN A 249 -11.93 20.81 4.48
CA GLN A 249 -12.65 20.18 5.59
C GLN A 249 -11.71 19.37 6.50
N TRP A 250 -10.72 18.69 5.91
CA TRP A 250 -9.72 17.95 6.69
C TRP A 250 -8.80 18.88 7.48
N GLY A 251 -8.32 19.96 6.89
CA GLY A 251 -7.51 21.02 7.55
C GLY A 251 -6.12 20.59 8.04
N GLY A 252 -5.69 19.37 7.74
CA GLY A 252 -4.40 18.79 8.14
C GLY A 252 -3.59 18.28 6.93
N PRO A 253 -2.52 17.49 7.16
CA PRO A 253 -1.75 16.87 6.10
C PRO A 253 -2.66 16.03 5.18
N PHE A 254 -2.52 16.23 3.85
CA PHE A 254 -3.43 15.69 2.85
C PHE A 254 -2.65 15.15 1.66
N MET A 255 -2.87 13.87 1.31
CA MET A 255 -2.22 13.20 0.20
C MET A 255 -3.22 12.82 -0.89
N VAL A 256 -2.91 13.15 -2.13
CA VAL A 256 -3.61 12.62 -3.31
C VAL A 256 -2.88 11.39 -3.83
N LYS A 257 -3.57 10.24 -3.85
CA LYS A 257 -3.03 8.96 -4.33
C LYS A 257 -3.65 8.58 -5.68
N GLY A 258 -2.82 8.02 -6.59
CA GLY A 258 -3.25 7.64 -7.95
C GLY A 258 -2.77 8.61 -9.01
N VAL A 259 -1.78 9.43 -8.70
CA VAL A 259 -1.22 10.42 -9.63
C VAL A 259 -0.15 9.77 -10.50
N MET A 260 -0.33 9.80 -11.82
CA MET A 260 0.61 9.25 -12.79
C MET A 260 1.11 10.29 -13.81
N ARG A 261 0.59 11.53 -13.75
CA ARG A 261 0.87 12.59 -14.71
C ARG A 261 1.38 13.85 -14.02
N PRO A 262 2.36 14.55 -14.62
CA PRO A 262 2.86 15.81 -14.08
C PRO A 262 1.79 16.92 -13.98
N ASP A 263 0.85 16.98 -14.91
CA ASP A 263 -0.24 17.95 -14.89
C ASP A 263 -1.21 17.73 -13.71
N ASP A 264 -1.58 16.49 -13.41
CA ASP A 264 -2.39 16.15 -12.23
C ASP A 264 -1.62 16.41 -10.93
N ALA A 265 -0.30 16.17 -10.93
CA ALA A 265 0.55 16.50 -9.79
C ALA A 265 0.55 18.02 -9.50
N ARG A 266 0.64 18.89 -10.53
CA ARG A 266 0.51 20.33 -10.35
C ARG A 266 -0.85 20.74 -9.81
N ARG A 267 -1.94 20.13 -10.30
CA ARG A 267 -3.28 20.38 -9.75
C ARG A 267 -3.40 19.97 -8.28
N ALA A 268 -2.73 18.89 -7.87
CA ALA A 268 -2.66 18.53 -6.46
C ALA A 268 -1.96 19.61 -5.62
N VAL A 269 -0.90 20.24 -6.15
CA VAL A 269 -0.26 21.42 -5.52
C VAL A 269 -1.23 22.58 -5.44
N ASP A 270 -1.92 22.92 -6.54
CA ASP A 270 -2.84 24.06 -6.63
C ASP A 270 -3.97 23.99 -5.60
N ILE A 271 -4.48 22.78 -5.30
CA ILE A 271 -5.50 22.58 -4.26
C ILE A 271 -4.92 22.53 -2.83
N GLY A 272 -3.61 22.68 -2.67
CA GLY A 272 -2.92 22.71 -1.38
C GLY A 272 -2.73 21.30 -0.76
N ALA A 273 -2.62 20.26 -1.55
CA ALA A 273 -2.16 18.96 -1.06
C ALA A 273 -0.74 19.08 -0.50
N THR A 274 -0.43 18.31 0.55
CA THR A 274 0.92 18.29 1.17
C THR A 274 1.78 17.15 0.64
N ALA A 275 1.15 16.17 -0.01
CA ALA A 275 1.83 15.06 -0.65
C ALA A 275 1.01 14.48 -1.81
N ILE A 276 1.70 13.77 -2.69
CA ILE A 276 1.08 12.88 -3.68
C ILE A 276 1.71 11.50 -3.61
N SER A 277 0.97 10.47 -4.08
CA SER A 277 1.54 9.16 -4.36
C SER A 277 1.45 8.87 -5.85
N VAL A 278 2.62 8.68 -6.48
CA VAL A 278 2.71 8.16 -7.84
C VAL A 278 2.30 6.69 -7.79
N SER A 279 1.14 6.39 -8.38
CA SER A 279 0.47 5.12 -8.18
C SER A 279 -0.44 4.77 -9.36
N ASN A 280 -0.42 3.51 -9.77
CA ASN A 280 -1.38 2.89 -10.68
C ASN A 280 -2.17 1.78 -9.96
N HIS A 281 -2.35 1.92 -8.62
CA HIS A 281 -3.03 0.94 -7.76
C HIS A 281 -2.42 -0.46 -7.82
N GLY A 282 -1.11 -0.53 -8.08
CA GLY A 282 -0.39 -1.79 -8.23
C GLY A 282 -0.83 -2.63 -9.42
N GLY A 283 -1.36 -2.00 -10.47
CA GLY A 283 -1.87 -2.64 -11.68
C GLY A 283 -3.27 -3.24 -11.53
N ASN A 284 -4.09 -2.69 -10.60
CA ASN A 284 -5.46 -3.17 -10.36
C ASN A 284 -6.53 -2.48 -11.20
N ASN A 285 -6.21 -1.34 -11.80
CA ASN A 285 -7.17 -0.53 -12.53
C ASN A 285 -7.01 -0.74 -14.03
N LEU A 286 -6.65 0.29 -14.79
CA LEU A 286 -6.46 0.19 -16.23
C LEU A 286 -5.20 -0.61 -16.56
N ASP A 287 -5.34 -1.76 -17.21
CA ASP A 287 -4.19 -2.51 -17.72
C ASP A 287 -3.56 -1.82 -18.95
N GLY A 288 -2.28 -2.06 -19.19
CA GLY A 288 -1.53 -1.38 -20.24
C GLY A 288 -1.03 0.02 -19.87
N THR A 289 -1.29 0.51 -18.64
CA THR A 289 -0.62 1.71 -18.12
C THR A 289 0.82 1.39 -17.74
N PRO A 290 1.75 2.37 -17.81
CA PRO A 290 3.14 2.17 -17.42
C PRO A 290 3.27 1.91 -15.91
N ALA A 291 4.37 1.30 -15.52
CA ALA A 291 4.75 1.17 -14.11
C ALA A 291 4.87 2.55 -13.46
N SER A 292 4.47 2.65 -12.18
CA SER A 292 4.54 3.91 -11.43
C SER A 292 5.96 4.46 -11.32
N ILE A 293 6.98 3.58 -11.22
CA ILE A 293 8.39 4.01 -11.19
C ILE A 293 8.83 4.68 -12.50
N ARG A 294 8.20 4.38 -13.65
CA ARG A 294 8.48 5.05 -14.92
C ARG A 294 7.94 6.49 -14.95
N ALA A 295 6.83 6.75 -14.26
CA ALA A 295 6.22 8.07 -14.16
C ALA A 295 6.88 8.93 -13.07
N LEU A 296 7.54 8.31 -12.10
CA LEU A 296 8.11 9.02 -10.94
C LEU A 296 9.04 10.18 -11.30
N PRO A 297 10.04 10.04 -12.19
CA PRO A 297 10.96 11.16 -12.47
C PRO A 297 10.23 12.40 -12.96
N GLY A 298 9.36 12.28 -13.96
CA GLY A 298 8.63 13.44 -14.51
C GLY A 298 7.66 14.08 -13.51
N VAL A 299 7.06 13.28 -12.63
CA VAL A 299 6.19 13.80 -11.55
C VAL A 299 7.02 14.48 -10.46
N ALA A 300 8.14 13.89 -10.05
CA ALA A 300 9.03 14.47 -9.05
C ALA A 300 9.65 15.79 -9.53
N ASP A 301 10.07 15.86 -10.79
CA ASP A 301 10.58 17.08 -11.41
C ASP A 301 9.52 18.21 -11.43
N ALA A 302 8.26 17.84 -11.63
CA ALA A 302 7.18 18.80 -11.72
C ALA A 302 6.82 19.45 -10.37
N VAL A 303 6.89 18.72 -9.25
CA VAL A 303 6.32 19.16 -7.96
C VAL A 303 7.16 18.81 -6.72
N GLY A 304 8.25 18.07 -6.85
CA GLY A 304 9.03 17.56 -5.70
C GLY A 304 9.68 18.65 -4.84
N GLY A 305 9.86 19.87 -5.38
CA GLY A 305 10.30 21.03 -4.62
C GLY A 305 9.19 21.75 -3.82
N GLN A 306 7.93 21.35 -3.96
CA GLN A 306 6.75 22.01 -3.40
C GLN A 306 6.00 21.14 -2.40
N ILE A 307 5.85 19.85 -2.72
CA ILE A 307 5.14 18.87 -1.89
C ILE A 307 5.90 17.54 -1.83
N GLU A 308 5.58 16.66 -0.88
CA GLU A 308 6.19 15.36 -0.79
C GLU A 308 5.67 14.43 -1.90
N VAL A 309 6.58 13.72 -2.57
CA VAL A 309 6.25 12.71 -3.58
C VAL A 309 6.51 11.32 -3.00
N LEU A 310 5.49 10.48 -2.97
CA LEU A 310 5.61 9.08 -2.61
C LEU A 310 5.42 8.22 -3.86
N LEU A 311 5.84 6.96 -3.77
CA LEU A 311 5.66 5.96 -4.84
C LEU A 311 5.05 4.68 -4.27
N ASP A 312 4.12 4.08 -4.97
CA ASP A 312 3.75 2.67 -4.76
C ASP A 312 3.75 1.87 -6.06
N GLY A 313 3.67 0.55 -5.94
CA GLY A 313 3.69 -0.39 -7.07
C GLY A 313 5.06 -1.05 -7.27
N GLY A 314 5.08 -2.37 -7.31
CA GLY A 314 6.23 -3.16 -7.73
C GLY A 314 7.32 -3.43 -6.68
N ILE A 315 7.41 -2.71 -5.61
CA ILE A 315 8.49 -2.77 -4.62
C ILE A 315 8.54 -4.14 -3.93
N ARG A 316 9.71 -4.78 -3.97
CA ARG A 316 9.97 -6.11 -3.41
C ARG A 316 11.30 -6.22 -2.68
N ARG A 317 12.20 -5.27 -2.87
CA ARG A 317 13.58 -5.26 -2.34
C ARG A 317 13.94 -3.89 -1.78
N GLY A 318 14.89 -3.84 -0.86
CA GLY A 318 15.45 -2.57 -0.40
C GLY A 318 16.11 -1.76 -1.53
N SER A 319 16.72 -2.43 -2.50
CA SER A 319 17.27 -1.78 -3.70
C SER A 319 16.20 -1.09 -4.57
N ASP A 320 14.95 -1.60 -4.60
CA ASP A 320 13.84 -0.93 -5.29
C ASP A 320 13.48 0.38 -4.57
N VAL A 321 13.52 0.36 -3.22
CA VAL A 321 13.30 1.57 -2.40
C VAL A 321 14.37 2.61 -2.67
N VAL A 322 15.64 2.21 -2.68
CA VAL A 322 16.78 3.11 -2.96
C VAL A 322 16.65 3.74 -4.34
N LYS A 323 16.29 2.97 -5.37
CA LYS A 323 16.03 3.49 -6.72
C LYS A 323 14.89 4.53 -6.73
N ALA A 324 13.80 4.24 -6.03
CA ALA A 324 12.67 5.17 -5.95
C ALA A 324 13.04 6.48 -5.25
N VAL A 325 13.79 6.40 -4.13
CA VAL A 325 14.23 7.61 -3.40
C VAL A 325 15.22 8.41 -4.24
N ALA A 326 16.19 7.76 -4.86
CA ALA A 326 17.14 8.42 -5.76
C ALA A 326 16.44 9.15 -6.92
N LEU A 327 15.31 8.63 -7.41
CA LEU A 327 14.51 9.24 -8.49
C LEU A 327 13.45 10.24 -7.98
N GLY A 328 13.54 10.68 -6.73
CA GLY A 328 12.77 11.79 -6.19
C GLY A 328 11.61 11.42 -5.26
N ALA A 329 11.42 10.14 -4.91
CA ALA A 329 10.45 9.78 -3.89
C ALA A 329 10.96 10.07 -2.48
N ARG A 330 10.16 10.71 -1.64
CA ARG A 330 10.42 10.87 -0.20
C ARG A 330 10.40 9.53 0.54
N ALA A 331 9.45 8.69 0.18
CA ALA A 331 9.27 7.33 0.71
C ALA A 331 8.44 6.50 -0.29
N VAL A 332 8.37 5.21 -0.04
CA VAL A 332 7.53 4.30 -0.81
C VAL A 332 6.43 3.69 0.04
N MET A 333 5.32 3.33 -0.59
CA MET A 333 4.27 2.53 0.04
C MET A 333 4.26 1.12 -0.54
N ILE A 334 4.17 0.12 0.32
CA ILE A 334 4.08 -1.29 -0.09
C ILE A 334 2.68 -1.83 0.23
N GLY A 335 2.07 -2.58 -0.69
CA GLY A 335 0.78 -3.26 -0.51
C GLY A 335 0.99 -4.77 -0.37
N ARG A 336 0.98 -5.49 -1.49
CA ARG A 336 1.08 -6.97 -1.50
C ARG A 336 2.26 -7.52 -0.72
N ALA A 337 3.39 -6.81 -0.65
CA ALA A 337 4.56 -7.27 0.07
C ALA A 337 4.27 -7.54 1.54
N TYR A 338 3.66 -6.59 2.26
CA TYR A 338 3.32 -6.80 3.67
C TYR A 338 2.11 -7.75 3.85
N LEU A 339 1.17 -7.77 2.90
CA LEU A 339 0.03 -8.71 2.95
C LEU A 339 0.51 -10.17 2.85
N TRP A 340 1.54 -10.44 2.07
CA TRP A 340 2.16 -11.77 2.07
C TRP A 340 2.87 -12.08 3.39
N GLY A 341 3.49 -11.10 4.02
CA GLY A 341 4.04 -11.22 5.36
C GLY A 341 2.95 -11.55 6.38
N LEU A 342 1.86 -10.77 6.38
CA LEU A 342 0.70 -10.98 7.23
C LEU A 342 0.12 -12.39 7.05
N ALA A 343 -0.13 -12.82 5.81
CA ALA A 343 -0.65 -14.14 5.49
C ALA A 343 0.30 -15.28 5.87
N ALA A 344 1.61 -15.04 5.86
CA ALA A 344 2.62 -16.05 6.18
C ALA A 344 2.82 -16.22 7.68
N ASN A 345 2.72 -15.16 8.50
CA ASN A 345 3.06 -15.20 9.93
C ASN A 345 2.49 -14.02 10.73
N GLY A 346 1.27 -13.55 10.44
CA GLY A 346 0.61 -12.48 11.20
C GLY A 346 1.44 -11.18 11.28
N SER A 347 1.33 -10.48 12.39
CA SER A 347 2.06 -9.23 12.64
C SER A 347 3.58 -9.40 12.63
N ALA A 348 4.11 -10.53 13.10
CA ALA A 348 5.54 -10.85 13.01
C ALA A 348 6.01 -10.97 11.55
N GLY A 349 5.18 -11.52 10.66
CA GLY A 349 5.45 -11.58 9.23
C GLY A 349 5.43 -10.20 8.56
N VAL A 350 4.54 -9.30 8.98
CA VAL A 350 4.56 -7.89 8.54
C VAL A 350 5.87 -7.24 8.95
N LYS A 351 6.25 -7.29 10.23
CA LYS A 351 7.53 -6.76 10.72
C LYS A 351 8.71 -7.31 9.92
N ASN A 352 8.74 -8.64 9.68
CA ASN A 352 9.83 -9.28 8.94
C ASN A 352 9.95 -8.72 7.51
N VAL A 353 8.85 -8.42 6.81
CA VAL A 353 8.92 -7.76 5.49
C VAL A 353 9.62 -6.40 5.59
N PHE A 354 9.28 -5.58 6.60
CA PHE A 354 9.92 -4.28 6.79
C PHE A 354 11.40 -4.42 7.13
N GLU A 355 11.79 -5.42 7.94
CA GLU A 355 13.20 -5.68 8.27
C GLU A 355 14.00 -6.21 7.06
N VAL A 356 13.40 -7.04 6.20
CA VAL A 356 14.00 -7.45 4.92
C VAL A 356 14.28 -6.23 4.02
N LEU A 357 13.31 -5.30 3.93
CA LEU A 357 13.50 -4.07 3.17
C LEU A 357 14.54 -3.16 3.81
N ARG A 358 14.53 -3.00 5.15
CA ARG A 358 15.52 -2.23 5.91
C ARG A 358 16.93 -2.73 5.64
N GLY A 359 17.18 -4.02 5.81
CA GLY A 359 18.48 -4.63 5.55
C GLY A 359 18.93 -4.46 4.10
N GLY A 360 17.97 -4.57 3.15
CA GLY A 360 18.26 -4.36 1.73
C GLY A 360 18.58 -2.90 1.39
N ILE A 361 17.91 -1.91 2.03
CA ILE A 361 18.24 -0.48 1.88
C ILE A 361 19.65 -0.23 2.44
N ASP A 362 19.92 -0.67 3.67
CA ASP A 362 21.20 -0.48 4.33
C ASP A 362 22.35 -1.07 3.51
N SER A 363 22.20 -2.29 3.03
CA SER A 363 23.21 -2.95 2.18
C SER A 363 23.43 -2.23 0.85
N THR A 364 22.36 -1.66 0.27
CA THR A 364 22.46 -0.91 -0.98
C THR A 364 23.19 0.43 -0.77
N LEU A 365 22.87 1.15 0.30
CA LEU A 365 23.58 2.40 0.66
C LEU A 365 25.09 2.11 0.91
N LEU A 366 25.40 1.04 1.64
CA LEU A 366 26.78 0.61 1.83
C LEU A 366 27.49 0.37 0.49
N ALA A 367 26.86 -0.35 -0.43
CA ALA A 367 27.42 -0.63 -1.74
C ALA A 367 27.59 0.62 -2.61
N LEU A 368 26.74 1.64 -2.45
CA LEU A 368 26.83 2.92 -3.16
C LEU A 368 27.81 3.92 -2.52
N GLY A 369 28.35 3.63 -1.33
CA GLY A 369 29.18 4.58 -0.60
C GLY A 369 28.38 5.74 -0.01
N ARG A 370 27.11 5.51 0.38
CA ARG A 370 26.23 6.52 0.98
C ARG A 370 26.01 6.24 2.47
N SER A 371 26.11 7.26 3.30
CA SER A 371 25.92 7.15 4.75
C SER A 371 24.47 7.30 5.19
N SER A 372 23.62 7.90 4.33
CA SER A 372 22.23 8.21 4.62
C SER A 372 21.36 8.09 3.37
N ILE A 373 20.07 7.77 3.61
CA ILE A 373 19.03 7.80 2.56
C ILE A 373 18.84 9.21 1.98
N SER A 374 19.15 10.24 2.74
CA SER A 374 19.05 11.64 2.33
C SER A 374 20.15 12.10 1.36
N GLU A 375 21.22 11.33 1.21
CA GLU A 375 22.31 11.59 0.26
C GLU A 375 22.02 11.08 -1.15
N LEU A 376 20.95 10.28 -1.31
CA LEU A 376 20.58 9.74 -2.61
C LEU A 376 20.13 10.84 -3.58
N SER A 377 20.60 10.71 -4.81
CA SER A 377 20.26 11.61 -5.92
C SER A 377 20.05 10.81 -7.22
N PRO A 378 19.49 11.42 -8.26
CA PRO A 378 19.39 10.79 -9.57
C PRO A 378 20.71 10.25 -10.13
N ASP A 379 21.85 10.82 -9.73
CA ASP A 379 23.18 10.39 -10.15
C ASP A 379 23.56 8.98 -9.64
N ASP A 380 22.86 8.47 -8.63
CA ASP A 380 23.06 7.12 -8.11
C ASP A 380 22.40 6.03 -8.96
N VAL A 381 21.58 6.43 -9.95
CA VAL A 381 20.78 5.50 -10.79
C VAL A 381 20.96 5.79 -12.27
N ILE A 382 21.37 4.79 -13.02
CA ILE A 382 21.39 4.84 -14.49
C ILE A 382 19.98 4.51 -14.99
N VAL A 383 19.35 5.52 -15.59
CA VAL A 383 18.01 5.42 -16.17
C VAL A 383 18.16 5.26 -17.70
N PRO A 384 17.62 4.19 -18.32
CA PRO A 384 17.63 4.06 -19.78
C PRO A 384 16.84 5.18 -20.48
N ASP A 385 17.29 5.65 -21.63
CA ASP A 385 16.64 6.75 -22.39
C ASP A 385 15.15 6.50 -22.67
N GLU A 386 14.79 5.25 -22.91
CA GLU A 386 13.40 4.85 -23.23
C GLU A 386 12.53 4.63 -21.97
N PHE A 387 13.09 4.71 -20.76
CA PHE A 387 12.44 4.30 -19.51
C PHE A 387 11.14 5.05 -19.22
N SER A 388 11.13 6.35 -19.43
CA SER A 388 9.97 7.24 -19.22
C SER A 388 9.42 7.84 -20.52
N ARG A 389 9.69 7.21 -21.67
CA ARG A 389 9.31 7.75 -22.99
C ARG A 389 7.80 8.02 -23.06
N GLY A 390 7.45 9.23 -23.44
CA GLY A 390 6.05 9.67 -23.61
C GLY A 390 5.32 10.06 -22.34
N LEU A 391 5.95 9.96 -21.15
CA LEU A 391 5.35 10.31 -19.86
C LEU A 391 5.63 11.76 -19.39
N HIS A 392 6.41 12.52 -20.14
CA HIS A 392 6.79 13.90 -19.81
C HIS A 392 5.83 14.97 -20.35
N LYS A 393 4.64 14.58 -20.84
CA LYS A 393 3.67 15.51 -21.43
C LYS A 393 2.61 15.90 -20.42
#